data_6ca85ec4faa686d9d7e5f67c8abb15dd
#
_entry.id   6ca85ec4faa686d9d7e5f67c8abb15dd
#
_cell.length_a   1.000
_cell.length_b   1.000
_cell.length_c   1.000
_cell.angle_alpha   90.00
_cell.angle_beta   90.00
_cell.angle_gamma   90.00
#
_symmetry.space_group_name_H-M   'P 1'
#
loop_
_entity.id
_entity.type
_entity.pdbx_description
1 polymer ?
#
loop_
_entity_poly.entity_id
_entity_poly.type
_entity_poly.pdbx_seq_one_letter_code
_entity_poly.pdbx_strand_id
1 'polypeptide(L)'
;LEESVISMLSSLENKILGSLYGFAIGDAMGATMEFQEKITDESKKIKDLIGGGWLNLSPGETTDDTQMAVCVLKALVEQANNPEKNLWT
;
A
#
# COMPACT_ATOMS: atom_id res chain seq x y z
N LEU A 1 27.86 -18.67 -5.23
CA LEU A 1 26.57 -18.87 -5.87
C LEU A 1 25.41 -18.73 -4.86
N GLU A 2 25.56 -19.35 -3.70
CA GLU A 2 24.58 -19.28 -2.62
C GLU A 2 24.41 -17.87 -2.10
N GLU A 3 25.50 -17.13 -1.89
CA GLU A 3 25.45 -15.73 -1.46
C GLU A 3 24.77 -14.83 -2.47
N SER A 4 24.95 -15.07 -3.77
CA SER A 4 24.29 -14.31 -4.83
C SER A 4 22.77 -14.54 -4.82
N VAL A 5 22.33 -15.78 -4.56
CA VAL A 5 20.91 -16.11 -4.48
C VAL A 5 20.28 -15.45 -3.25
N ILE A 6 20.94 -15.51 -2.10
CA ILE A 6 20.48 -14.88 -0.85
C ILE A 6 20.35 -13.36 -1.04
N SER A 7 21.35 -12.73 -1.66
CA SER A 7 21.34 -11.29 -1.93
C SER A 7 20.19 -10.91 -2.85
N MET A 8 19.91 -11.71 -3.88
CA MET A 8 18.81 -11.48 -4.80
C MET A 8 17.46 -11.59 -4.10
N LEU A 9 17.27 -12.59 -3.24
CA LEU A 9 16.03 -12.78 -2.47
C LEU A 9 15.80 -11.61 -1.50
N SER A 10 16.84 -11.15 -0.80
CA SER A 10 16.75 -9.99 0.10
C SER A 10 16.37 -8.72 -0.65
N SER A 11 16.94 -8.50 -1.85
CA SER A 11 16.59 -7.37 -2.71
C SER A 11 15.15 -7.42 -3.16
N LEU A 12 14.64 -8.61 -3.51
CA LEU A 12 13.26 -8.81 -3.91
C LEU A 12 12.30 -8.55 -2.75
N GLU A 13 12.62 -9.05 -1.56
CA GLU A 13 11.82 -8.79 -0.35
C GLU A 13 11.73 -7.29 -0.07
N ASN A 14 12.84 -6.56 -0.16
CA ASN A 14 12.84 -5.12 0.05
C ASN A 14 11.98 -4.38 -0.96
N LYS A 15 11.99 -4.81 -2.21
CA LYS A 15 11.16 -4.20 -3.26
C LYS A 15 9.67 -4.45 -3.00
N ILE A 16 9.32 -5.66 -2.57
CA ILE A 16 7.93 -6.02 -2.24
C ILE A 16 7.45 -5.18 -1.06
N LEU A 17 8.22 -5.14 0.02
CA LEU A 17 7.88 -4.35 1.21
C LEU A 17 7.79 -2.86 0.89
N GLY A 18 8.73 -2.35 0.10
CA GLY A 18 8.72 -0.95 -0.35
C GLY A 18 7.48 -0.62 -1.16
N SER A 19 7.04 -1.53 -2.03
CA SER A 19 5.81 -1.35 -2.82
C SER A 19 4.57 -1.28 -1.92
N LEU A 20 4.47 -2.17 -0.94
CA LEU A 20 3.32 -2.21 -0.02
C LEU A 20 3.26 -0.96 0.87
N TYR A 21 4.38 -0.58 1.46
CA TYR A 21 4.43 0.62 2.30
C TYR A 21 4.20 1.88 1.47
N GLY A 22 4.79 1.96 0.28
CA GLY A 22 4.57 3.08 -0.63
C GLY A 22 3.11 3.22 -1.04
N PHE A 23 2.44 2.10 -1.32
CA PHE A 23 1.02 2.08 -1.64
C PHE A 23 0.17 2.61 -0.47
N ALA A 24 0.41 2.11 0.75
CA ALA A 24 -0.35 2.53 1.93
C ALA A 24 -0.11 4.00 2.28
N ILE A 25 1.13 4.47 2.19
CA ILE A 25 1.48 5.87 2.43
C ILE A 25 0.83 6.77 1.38
N GLY A 26 0.90 6.38 0.11
CA GLY A 26 0.26 7.10 -0.99
C GLY A 26 -1.26 7.20 -0.81
N ASP A 27 -1.89 6.10 -0.40
CA ASP A 27 -3.32 6.08 -0.08
C ASP A 27 -3.65 7.05 1.06
N ALA A 28 -2.91 6.98 2.16
CA ALA A 28 -3.15 7.86 3.32
C ALA A 28 -2.93 9.34 2.98
N MET A 29 -1.92 9.67 2.19
CA MET A 29 -1.66 11.05 1.76
C MET A 29 -2.71 11.52 0.76
N GLY A 30 -3.05 10.69 -0.22
CA GLY A 30 -4.01 11.01 -1.26
C GLY A 30 -5.43 11.16 -0.74
N ALA A 31 -5.81 10.36 0.25
CA ALA A 31 -7.16 10.35 0.83
C ALA A 31 -7.53 11.71 1.43
N THR A 32 -6.56 12.46 1.95
CA THR A 32 -6.80 13.81 2.50
C THR A 32 -7.38 14.74 1.44
N MET A 33 -7.01 14.55 0.18
CA MET A 33 -7.48 15.39 -0.94
C MET A 33 -8.51 14.68 -1.82
N GLU A 34 -8.97 13.49 -1.43
CA GLU A 34 -9.97 12.74 -2.19
C GLU A 34 -11.27 13.55 -2.28
N PHE A 35 -11.87 13.56 -3.45
CA PHE A 35 -13.08 14.34 -3.76
C PHE A 35 -12.88 15.85 -3.69
N GLN A 36 -11.65 16.34 -3.59
CA GLN A 36 -11.33 17.77 -3.60
C GLN A 36 -11.05 18.25 -5.04
N GLU A 37 -11.04 19.56 -5.21
CA GLU A 37 -10.70 20.15 -6.49
C GLU A 37 -9.23 19.88 -6.83
N LYS A 38 -8.94 19.92 -8.15
CA LYS A 38 -7.57 19.74 -8.63
C LYS A 38 -6.63 20.77 -8.01
N ILE A 39 -5.51 20.30 -7.51
CA ILE A 39 -4.48 21.17 -6.92
C ILE A 39 -3.71 21.86 -8.04
N THR A 40 -3.76 23.20 -8.06
CA THR A 40 -2.99 24.03 -9.00
C THR A 40 -1.94 24.89 -8.29
N ASP A 41 -2.01 24.98 -6.96
CA ASP A 41 -1.15 25.80 -6.13
C ASP A 41 -0.24 24.86 -5.31
N GLU A 42 1.08 25.07 -5.40
CA GLU A 42 2.08 24.30 -4.68
C GLU A 42 1.85 24.30 -3.16
N SER A 43 1.37 25.41 -2.61
CA SER A 43 1.15 25.54 -1.17
C SER A 43 0.06 24.60 -0.63
N LYS A 44 -0.82 24.12 -1.52
CA LYS A 44 -1.92 23.22 -1.17
C LYS A 44 -1.58 21.73 -1.35
N LYS A 45 -0.40 21.41 -1.85
CA LYS A 45 0.03 20.03 -2.02
C LYS A 45 0.31 19.37 -0.68
N ILE A 46 -0.15 18.15 -0.54
CA ILE A 46 0.07 17.37 0.69
C ILE A 46 1.49 16.79 0.67
N LYS A 47 2.26 17.08 1.70
CA LYS A 47 3.65 16.64 1.83
C LYS A 47 3.88 15.71 3.02
N ASP A 48 2.84 15.43 3.80
CA ASP A 48 2.92 14.59 4.99
C ASP A 48 1.57 13.92 5.27
N LEU A 49 1.54 13.01 6.22
CA LEU A 49 0.35 12.27 6.64
C LEU A 49 -0.46 13.12 7.63
N ILE A 50 -1.26 14.03 7.13
CA ILE A 50 -1.99 15.01 7.96
C ILE A 50 -3.44 14.61 8.27
N GLY A 51 -3.97 13.60 7.57
CA GLY A 51 -5.36 13.18 7.77
C GLY A 51 -6.39 14.21 7.28
N GLY A 52 -7.57 14.18 7.84
CA GLY A 52 -8.67 15.06 7.47
C GLY A 52 -9.31 14.71 6.14
N GLY A 53 -9.67 15.73 5.36
CA GLY A 53 -10.32 15.57 4.07
C GLY A 53 -11.79 15.15 4.18
N TRP A 54 -12.38 14.75 3.06
CA TRP A 54 -13.79 14.32 2.97
C TRP A 54 -14.12 13.20 3.95
N LEU A 55 -13.19 12.23 4.12
CA LEU A 55 -13.39 11.07 4.97
C LEU A 55 -13.08 11.34 6.45
N ASN A 56 -12.65 12.55 6.78
CA ASN A 56 -12.31 12.96 8.15
C ASN A 56 -11.34 11.97 8.81
N LEU A 57 -10.23 11.71 8.15
CA LEU A 57 -9.24 10.71 8.55
C LEU A 57 -8.33 11.19 9.68
N SER A 58 -7.87 10.26 10.51
CA SER A 58 -6.76 10.50 11.41
C SER A 58 -5.44 10.56 10.62
N PRO A 59 -4.42 11.32 11.07
CA PRO A 59 -3.14 11.34 10.38
C PRO A 59 -2.57 9.93 10.20
N GLY A 60 -2.22 9.57 8.96
CA GLY A 60 -1.70 8.25 8.61
C GLY A 60 -2.75 7.15 8.43
N GLU A 61 -4.03 7.46 8.61
CA GLU A 61 -5.11 6.50 8.37
C GLU A 61 -5.25 6.23 6.87
N THR A 62 -5.35 4.95 6.51
CA THR A 62 -5.54 4.50 5.13
C THR A 62 -7.03 4.31 4.83
N THR A 63 -7.36 4.10 3.55
CA THR A 63 -8.74 3.88 3.11
C THR A 63 -8.96 2.43 2.69
N ASP A 64 -10.11 2.17 2.06
CA ASP A 64 -10.48 0.87 1.51
C ASP A 64 -9.48 0.36 0.47
N ASP A 65 -8.78 1.24 -0.25
CA ASP A 65 -7.77 0.83 -1.23
C ASP A 65 -6.68 -0.02 -0.57
N THR A 66 -6.13 0.42 0.55
CA THR A 66 -5.14 -0.36 1.30
C THR A 66 -5.76 -1.61 1.91
N GLN A 67 -6.98 -1.53 2.41
CA GLN A 67 -7.69 -2.69 2.97
C GLN A 67 -7.91 -3.76 1.91
N MET A 68 -8.33 -3.39 0.70
CA MET A 68 -8.50 -4.32 -0.41
C MET A 68 -7.17 -4.95 -0.83
N ALA A 69 -6.10 -4.16 -0.91
CA ALA A 69 -4.77 -4.67 -1.22
C ALA A 69 -4.28 -5.68 -0.19
N VAL A 70 -4.53 -5.44 1.10
CA VAL A 70 -4.18 -6.36 2.18
C VAL A 70 -4.97 -7.66 2.07
N CYS A 71 -6.26 -7.60 1.73
CA CYS A 71 -7.09 -8.79 1.54
C CYS A 71 -6.56 -9.66 0.39
N VAL A 72 -6.19 -9.05 -0.74
CA VAL A 72 -5.61 -9.78 -1.87
C VAL A 72 -4.28 -10.42 -1.46
N LEU A 73 -3.43 -9.68 -0.75
CA LEU A 73 -2.15 -10.18 -0.29
C LEU A 73 -2.31 -11.38 0.65
N LYS A 74 -3.25 -11.32 1.58
CA LYS A 74 -3.55 -12.45 2.49
C LYS A 74 -4.00 -13.68 1.71
N ALA A 75 -4.84 -13.50 0.68
CA ALA A 75 -5.28 -14.60 -0.17
C ALA A 75 -4.11 -15.23 -0.93
N LEU A 76 -3.19 -14.41 -1.45
CA LEU A 76 -2.00 -14.88 -2.15
C LEU A 76 -1.09 -15.70 -1.23
N VAL A 77 -0.89 -15.24 0.00
CA VAL A 77 -0.07 -15.94 1.00
C VAL A 77 -0.72 -17.27 1.37
N GLU A 78 -2.02 -17.28 1.60
CA GLU A 78 -2.75 -18.51 1.91
C GLU A 78 -2.72 -19.51 0.76
N GLN A 79 -2.86 -19.04 -0.49
CA GLN A 79 -2.76 -19.89 -1.67
C GLN A 79 -1.36 -20.49 -1.80
N ALA A 80 -0.31 -19.71 -1.52
CA ALA A 80 1.07 -20.20 -1.58
C ALA A 80 1.34 -21.28 -0.52
N ASN A 81 0.75 -21.13 0.67
CA ASN A 81 0.89 -22.10 1.74
C ASN A 81 0.01 -23.35 1.56
N ASN A 82 -1.07 -23.25 0.78
CA ASN A 82 -2.03 -24.30 0.52
C ASN A 82 -2.33 -24.41 -0.97
N PRO A 83 -1.36 -24.88 -1.79
CA PRO A 83 -1.52 -24.83 -3.24
C PRO A 83 -2.64 -25.72 -3.81
N GLU A 84 -3.11 -26.68 -3.01
CA GLU A 84 -4.23 -27.55 -3.40
C GLU A 84 -5.58 -26.88 -3.26
N LYS A 85 -5.66 -25.80 -2.49
CA LYS A 85 -6.90 -25.06 -2.22
C LYS A 85 -7.03 -23.93 -3.23
N ASN A 86 -8.16 -23.86 -3.91
CA ASN A 86 -8.41 -22.78 -4.85
C ASN A 86 -9.17 -21.64 -4.14
N LEU A 87 -8.46 -20.59 -3.78
CA LEU A 87 -9.03 -19.44 -3.08
C LEU A 87 -9.68 -18.41 -4.00
N TRP A 88 -9.59 -18.62 -5.31
CA TRP A 88 -10.14 -17.69 -6.31
C TRP A 88 -11.52 -18.12 -6.83
N THR A 89 -11.98 -19.26 -6.41
CA THR A 89 -13.32 -19.79 -6.71
C THR A 89 -14.11 -19.97 -5.42
#